data_a8ef444360c998126dc58314a5a70c86
#
_entry.id   a8ef444360c998126dc58314a5a70c86
#
_cell.length_a   1.000
_cell.length_b   1.000
_cell.length_c   1.000
_cell.angle_alpha   90.00
_cell.angle_beta   90.00
_cell.angle_gamma   90.00
#
_symmetry.space_group_name_H-M   'P 1'
#
loop_
_entity.id
_entity.type
_entity.pdbx_description
1 polymer ?
#
loop_
_entity_poly.entity_id
_entity_poly.type
_entity_poly.pdbx_seq_one_letter_code
_entity_poly.pdbx_strand_id
1 'polypeptide(L)'
;MLYEKEIQQKKSIKALKSFVCVILASCLMAFNIKTFVRAGELVPGGITGMTLLVQRIMLKYANISIPYSVLNISLNAIPAIIGFKLISKRFTSYSVLMIVLNSFLVDLIPSYKVTTDPLLIALFGGLLNGLAISIALY
;
A
#
# COMPACT_ATOMS: atom_id res chain seq x y z
N MET A 1 -29.38 8.86 26.63
CA MET A 1 -28.99 7.42 26.68
C MET A 1 -29.17 6.71 25.32
N LEU A 2 -30.35 6.74 24.70
CA LEU A 2 -30.55 6.14 23.36
C LEU A 2 -29.76 6.86 22.26
N TYR A 3 -29.74 8.18 22.27
CA TYR A 3 -29.02 9.01 21.31
C TYR A 3 -27.48 8.79 21.35
N GLU A 4 -26.92 8.61 22.54
CA GLU A 4 -25.50 8.27 22.69
C GLU A 4 -25.14 6.89 22.14
N LYS A 5 -26.01 5.91 22.34
CA LYS A 5 -25.85 4.55 21.77
C LYS A 5 -25.87 4.56 20.25
N GLU A 6 -26.78 5.33 19.65
CA GLU A 6 -26.83 5.49 18.18
C GLU A 6 -25.57 6.15 17.61
N ILE A 7 -25.04 7.18 18.29
CA ILE A 7 -23.78 7.83 17.87
C ILE A 7 -22.60 6.86 17.97
N GLN A 8 -22.50 6.09 19.04
CA GLN A 8 -21.44 5.11 19.21
C GLN A 8 -21.55 3.99 18.17
N GLN A 9 -22.76 3.51 17.88
CA GLN A 9 -22.99 2.51 16.85
C GLN A 9 -22.63 3.01 15.45
N LYS A 10 -22.98 4.25 15.09
CA LYS A 10 -22.58 4.86 13.82
C LYS A 10 -21.06 5.03 13.71
N LYS A 11 -20.36 5.40 14.80
CA LYS A 11 -18.90 5.49 14.84
C LYS A 11 -18.23 4.12 14.64
N SER A 12 -18.76 3.08 15.27
CA SER A 12 -18.25 1.70 15.13
C SER A 12 -18.43 1.17 13.72
N ILE A 13 -19.60 1.38 13.11
CA ILE A 13 -19.87 0.96 11.73
C ILE A 13 -18.92 1.69 10.75
N LYS A 14 -18.70 2.98 10.95
CA LYS A 14 -17.78 3.77 10.12
C LYS A 14 -16.33 3.30 10.27
N ALA A 15 -15.90 2.96 11.48
CA ALA A 15 -14.57 2.40 11.73
C ALA A 15 -14.41 1.03 11.07
N LEU A 16 -15.42 0.17 11.16
CA LEU A 16 -15.40 -1.15 10.52
C LEU A 16 -15.33 -1.05 8.98
N LYS A 17 -16.13 -0.15 8.39
CA LYS A 17 -16.07 0.11 6.94
C LYS A 17 -14.68 0.57 6.51
N SER A 18 -14.09 1.54 7.21
CA SER A 18 -12.74 2.03 6.91
C SER A 18 -11.69 0.92 7.03
N PHE A 19 -11.82 0.05 8.03
CA PHE A 19 -10.91 -1.09 8.22
C PHE A 19 -11.00 -2.09 7.06
N VAL A 20 -12.21 -2.45 6.64
CA VAL A 20 -12.43 -3.34 5.49
C VAL A 20 -11.91 -2.71 4.19
N CYS A 21 -12.16 -1.42 3.97
CA CYS A 21 -11.63 -0.71 2.79
C CYS A 21 -10.10 -0.71 2.76
N VAL A 22 -9.44 -0.51 3.89
CA VAL A 22 -7.97 -0.55 4.00
C VAL A 22 -7.43 -1.95 3.66
N ILE A 23 -8.06 -3.01 4.13
CA ILE A 23 -7.66 -4.38 3.80
C ILE A 23 -7.81 -4.65 2.30
N LEU A 24 -8.96 -4.31 1.71
CA LEU A 24 -9.20 -4.48 0.27
C LEU A 24 -8.22 -3.67 -0.57
N ALA A 25 -7.98 -2.43 -0.22
CA ALA A 25 -7.01 -1.57 -0.90
C ALA A 25 -5.58 -2.12 -0.81
N SER A 26 -5.18 -2.64 0.35
CA SER A 26 -3.88 -3.26 0.55
C SER A 26 -3.70 -4.51 -0.32
N CYS A 27 -4.72 -5.36 -0.41
CA CYS A 27 -4.71 -6.54 -1.27
C CYS A 27 -4.58 -6.17 -2.75
N LEU A 28 -5.38 -5.21 -3.22
CA LEU A 28 -5.32 -4.72 -4.60
C LEU A 28 -3.96 -4.12 -4.93
N MET A 29 -3.41 -3.32 -4.03
CA MET A 29 -2.13 -2.66 -4.23
C MET A 29 -0.97 -3.67 -4.25
N ALA A 30 -0.98 -4.65 -3.35
CA ALA A 30 0.02 -5.72 -3.33
C ALA A 30 -0.04 -6.58 -4.59
N PHE A 31 -1.25 -6.92 -5.04
CA PHE A 31 -1.46 -7.64 -6.29
C PHE A 31 -0.92 -6.84 -7.49
N ASN A 32 -1.24 -5.55 -7.56
CA ASN A 32 -0.75 -4.66 -8.61
C ASN A 32 0.79 -4.60 -8.66
N ILE A 33 1.43 -4.42 -7.50
CA ILE A 33 2.90 -4.36 -7.42
C ILE A 33 3.53 -5.66 -7.92
N LYS A 34 3.00 -6.80 -7.55
CA LYS A 34 3.54 -8.11 -7.92
C LYS A 34 3.27 -8.48 -9.37
N THR A 35 2.13 -8.10 -9.90
CA THR A 35 1.67 -8.53 -11.24
C THR A 35 2.11 -7.58 -12.33
N PHE A 36 1.90 -6.28 -12.15
CA PHE A 36 2.15 -5.28 -13.19
C PHE A 36 3.43 -4.48 -12.96
N VAL A 37 3.61 -3.91 -11.78
CA VAL A 37 4.74 -3.00 -11.50
C VAL A 37 6.08 -3.73 -11.62
N ARG A 38 6.21 -4.90 -11.02
CA ARG A 38 7.44 -5.70 -11.10
C ARG A 38 7.63 -6.34 -12.47
N ALA A 39 6.56 -6.80 -13.11
CA ALA A 39 6.63 -7.41 -14.44
C ALA A 39 7.07 -6.42 -15.52
N GLY A 40 6.63 -5.17 -15.43
CA GLY A 40 7.00 -4.10 -16.36
C GLY A 40 8.29 -3.37 -16.00
N GLU A 41 8.97 -3.77 -14.93
CA GLU A 41 10.11 -3.03 -14.38
C GLU A 41 9.80 -1.55 -14.10
N LEU A 42 8.52 -1.24 -13.89
CA LEU A 42 8.07 0.11 -13.60
C LEU A 42 8.53 0.55 -12.22
N VAL A 43 8.79 1.84 -12.09
CA VAL A 43 9.06 2.49 -10.81
C VAL A 43 7.90 3.45 -10.55
N PRO A 44 6.91 3.06 -9.75
CA PRO A 44 5.82 3.96 -9.39
C PRO A 44 6.38 5.16 -8.63
N GLY A 45 5.64 6.25 -8.63
CA GLY A 45 6.03 7.44 -7.88
C GLY A 45 5.98 7.23 -6.36
N GLY A 46 6.52 8.20 -5.63
CA GLY A 46 6.47 8.23 -4.17
C GLY A 46 7.37 7.21 -3.48
N ILE A 47 7.09 6.95 -2.21
CA ILE A 47 7.90 6.07 -1.34
C ILE A 47 7.91 4.62 -1.83
N THR A 48 6.80 4.14 -2.38
CA THR A 48 6.72 2.81 -3.00
C THR A 48 7.75 2.65 -4.12
N GLY A 49 7.88 3.66 -4.98
CA GLY A 49 8.88 3.66 -6.04
C GLY A 49 10.30 3.69 -5.52
N MET A 50 10.57 4.50 -4.50
CA MET A 50 11.87 4.54 -3.84
C MET A 50 12.21 3.18 -3.22
N THR A 51 11.25 2.52 -2.58
CA THR A 51 11.41 1.18 -2.00
C THR A 51 11.84 0.16 -3.05
N LEU A 52 11.13 0.13 -4.18
CA LEU A 52 11.44 -0.79 -5.29
C LEU A 52 12.78 -0.47 -5.94
N LEU A 53 13.11 0.81 -6.08
CA LEU A 53 14.39 1.24 -6.63
C LEU A 53 15.55 0.80 -5.73
N VAL A 54 15.48 1.08 -4.43
CA VAL A 54 16.51 0.66 -3.45
C VAL A 54 16.65 -0.86 -3.45
N GLN A 55 15.53 -1.60 -3.47
CA GLN A 55 15.55 -3.06 -3.51
C GLN A 55 16.27 -3.58 -4.77
N ARG A 56 16.02 -2.98 -5.94
CA ARG A 56 16.72 -3.35 -7.20
C ARG A 56 18.20 -3.02 -7.17
N ILE A 57 18.58 -1.85 -6.66
CA ILE A 57 19.97 -1.43 -6.54
C ILE A 57 20.74 -2.38 -5.60
N MET A 58 20.18 -2.69 -4.43
CA MET A 58 20.77 -3.59 -3.47
C MET A 58 20.97 -5.00 -4.05
N LEU A 59 19.97 -5.49 -4.77
CA LEU A 59 20.09 -6.81 -5.42
C LEU A 59 21.14 -6.81 -6.53
N LYS A 60 21.21 -5.76 -7.34
CA LYS A 60 22.09 -5.69 -8.51
C LYS A 60 23.56 -5.45 -8.14
N TYR A 61 23.83 -4.56 -7.18
CA TYR A 61 25.19 -4.14 -6.86
C TYR A 61 25.79 -4.82 -5.62
N ALA A 62 24.97 -5.10 -4.62
CA ALA A 62 25.41 -5.72 -3.37
C ALA A 62 25.06 -7.20 -3.27
N ASN A 63 24.27 -7.75 -4.20
CA ASN A 63 23.77 -9.12 -4.16
C ASN A 63 22.98 -9.44 -2.88
N ILE A 64 22.39 -8.42 -2.25
CA ILE A 64 21.61 -8.52 -1.01
C ILE A 64 20.13 -8.47 -1.37
N SER A 65 19.40 -9.53 -1.01
CA SER A 65 17.94 -9.59 -1.14
C SER A 65 17.30 -9.09 0.15
N ILE A 66 16.82 -7.85 0.14
CA ILE A 66 16.08 -7.28 1.26
C ILE A 66 14.58 -7.41 1.00
N PRO A 67 13.77 -7.91 1.97
CA PRO A 67 12.32 -7.97 1.83
C PRO A 67 11.72 -6.58 1.57
N TYR A 68 10.69 -6.53 0.73
CA TYR A 68 9.98 -5.28 0.45
C TYR A 68 9.40 -4.64 1.71
N SER A 69 8.87 -5.45 2.62
CA SER A 69 8.28 -4.99 3.88
C SER A 69 9.26 -4.17 4.72
N VAL A 70 10.49 -4.63 4.88
CA VAL A 70 11.52 -3.94 5.68
C VAL A 70 11.81 -2.56 5.13
N LEU A 71 12.07 -2.45 3.83
CA LEU A 71 12.36 -1.18 3.17
C LEU A 71 11.17 -0.24 3.15
N ASN A 72 9.98 -0.76 2.80
CA ASN A 72 8.78 0.07 2.68
C ASN A 72 8.34 0.63 4.04
N ILE A 73 8.35 -0.18 5.08
CA ILE A 73 8.01 0.28 6.44
C ILE A 73 9.04 1.30 6.95
N SER A 74 10.33 1.04 6.74
CA SER A 74 11.40 1.96 7.16
C SER A 74 11.29 3.33 6.47
N LEU A 75 11.09 3.35 5.15
CA LEU A 75 10.96 4.60 4.40
C LEU A 75 9.66 5.35 4.72
N ASN A 76 8.58 4.64 5.01
CA ASN A 76 7.30 5.25 5.41
C ASN A 76 7.25 5.66 6.89
N ALA A 77 8.21 5.27 7.71
CA ALA A 77 8.25 5.66 9.12
C ALA A 77 8.36 7.18 9.30
N ILE A 78 9.17 7.85 8.48
CA ILE A 78 9.37 9.31 8.54
C ILE A 78 8.05 10.06 8.28
N PRO A 79 7.37 9.91 7.14
CA PRO A 79 6.10 10.58 6.90
C PRO A 79 4.99 10.12 7.85
N ALA A 80 5.03 8.89 8.36
CA ALA A 80 4.09 8.43 9.36
C ALA A 80 4.23 9.21 10.69
N ILE A 81 5.44 9.42 11.17
CA ILE A 81 5.71 10.21 12.38
C ILE A 81 5.23 11.66 12.19
N ILE A 82 5.51 12.24 11.04
CA ILE A 82 5.06 13.59 10.69
C ILE A 82 3.52 13.63 10.64
N GLY A 83 2.89 12.64 10.04
CA GLY A 83 1.44 12.52 9.96
C GLY A 83 0.75 12.42 11.32
N PHE A 84 1.33 11.71 12.28
CA PHE A 84 0.81 11.65 13.65
C PHE A 84 0.87 12.98 14.38
N LYS A 85 1.86 13.83 14.06
CA LYS A 85 2.03 15.15 14.69
C LYS A 85 1.19 16.24 14.02
N LEU A 86 1.11 16.24 12.69
CA LEU A 86 0.58 17.37 11.92
C LEU A 86 -0.83 17.11 11.33
N ILE A 87 -1.22 15.84 11.13
CA ILE A 87 -2.49 15.53 10.50
C ILE A 87 -3.47 14.99 11.57
N SER A 88 -4.03 13.85 11.36
CA SER A 88 -4.97 13.22 12.27
C SER A 88 -4.44 11.87 12.71
N LYS A 89 -4.44 11.63 14.02
CA LYS A 89 -4.02 10.33 14.58
C LYS A 89 -4.81 9.16 13.98
N ARG A 90 -6.12 9.36 13.75
CA ARG A 90 -6.99 8.33 13.18
C ARG A 90 -6.63 8.05 11.72
N PHE A 91 -6.50 9.09 10.90
CA PHE A 91 -6.12 8.95 9.50
C PHE A 91 -4.74 8.30 9.34
N THR A 92 -3.75 8.78 10.08
CA THR A 92 -2.39 8.24 10.05
C THR A 92 -2.33 6.80 10.51
N SER A 93 -3.12 6.42 11.52
CA SER A 93 -3.20 5.03 12.00
C SER A 93 -3.71 4.07 10.92
N TYR A 94 -4.75 4.43 10.16
CA TYR A 94 -5.23 3.63 9.03
C TYR A 94 -4.21 3.59 7.87
N SER A 95 -3.52 4.70 7.63
CA SER A 95 -2.45 4.74 6.62
C SER A 95 -1.28 3.83 6.98
N VAL A 96 -0.84 3.83 8.23
CA VAL A 96 0.20 2.93 8.73
C VAL A 96 -0.25 1.48 8.62
N LEU A 97 -1.49 1.18 9.01
CA LEU A 97 -2.06 -0.16 8.87
C LEU A 97 -2.04 -0.63 7.41
N MET A 98 -2.43 0.24 6.46
CA MET A 98 -2.38 -0.05 5.03
C MET A 98 -0.95 -0.33 4.56
N ILE A 99 0.02 0.49 4.97
CA ILE A 99 1.44 0.33 4.62
C ILE A 99 1.96 -1.02 5.11
N VAL A 100 1.68 -1.38 6.36
CA VAL A 100 2.13 -2.64 6.96
C VAL A 100 1.48 -3.84 6.24
N LEU A 101 0.16 -3.83 6.09
CA LEU A 101 -0.56 -4.92 5.39
C LEU A 101 -0.09 -5.07 3.95
N ASN A 102 -0.01 -3.97 3.21
CA ASN A 102 0.47 -4.00 1.82
C ASN A 102 1.91 -4.56 1.74
N SER A 103 2.78 -4.14 2.64
CA SER A 103 4.18 -4.57 2.66
C SER A 103 4.31 -6.08 2.89
N PHE A 104 3.60 -6.63 3.86
CA PHE A 104 3.60 -8.07 4.11
C PHE A 104 2.96 -8.85 2.97
N LEU A 105 1.85 -8.37 2.41
CA LEU A 105 1.19 -9.02 1.27
C LEU A 105 2.09 -9.05 0.03
N VAL A 106 2.84 -7.99 -0.22
CA VAL A 106 3.81 -7.96 -1.33
C VAL A 106 4.89 -9.02 -1.16
N ASP A 107 5.36 -9.27 0.06
CA ASP A 107 6.35 -10.32 0.31
C ASP A 107 5.76 -11.74 0.22
N LEU A 108 4.49 -11.90 0.63
CA LEU A 108 3.79 -13.20 0.61
C LEU A 108 3.32 -13.62 -0.78
N ILE A 109 2.84 -12.68 -1.60
CA ILE A 109 2.29 -12.98 -2.92
C ILE A 109 3.44 -13.30 -3.88
N PRO A 110 3.42 -14.45 -4.57
CA PRO A 110 4.41 -14.74 -5.60
C PRO A 110 4.26 -13.78 -6.79
N SER A 111 5.37 -13.53 -7.49
CA SER A 111 5.36 -12.65 -8.66
C SER A 111 4.82 -13.39 -9.87
N TYR A 112 3.72 -12.91 -10.44
CA TYR A 112 3.16 -13.41 -11.68
C TYR A 112 3.28 -12.37 -12.79
N LYS A 113 3.80 -12.79 -13.94
CA LYS A 113 3.77 -11.96 -15.15
C LYS A 113 2.51 -12.27 -15.93
N VAL A 114 1.54 -11.36 -15.91
CA VAL A 114 0.29 -11.50 -16.66
C VAL A 114 0.49 -11.09 -18.12
N THR A 115 1.31 -10.08 -18.37
CA THR A 115 1.62 -9.60 -19.71
C THR A 115 3.03 -9.04 -19.78
N THR A 116 3.61 -9.04 -20.97
CA THR A 116 4.92 -8.44 -21.25
C THR A 116 4.80 -7.13 -22.04
N ASP A 117 3.58 -6.73 -22.41
CA ASP A 117 3.34 -5.49 -23.13
C ASP A 117 3.42 -4.28 -22.18
N PRO A 118 4.39 -3.35 -22.39
CA PRO A 118 4.56 -2.20 -21.51
C PRO A 118 3.34 -1.28 -21.45
N LEU A 119 2.59 -1.18 -22.54
CA LEU A 119 1.39 -0.34 -22.60
C LEU A 119 0.26 -0.91 -21.74
N LEU A 120 0.00 -2.22 -21.85
CA LEU A 120 -0.99 -2.90 -21.03
C LEU A 120 -0.61 -2.88 -19.55
N ILE A 121 0.67 -3.07 -19.24
CA ILE A 121 1.19 -3.00 -17.87
C ILE A 121 0.96 -1.60 -17.27
N ALA A 122 1.28 -0.55 -18.02
CA ALA A 122 1.10 0.83 -17.54
C ALA A 122 -0.39 1.16 -17.36
N LEU A 123 -1.23 0.76 -18.31
CA LEU A 123 -2.68 1.03 -18.28
C LEU A 123 -3.36 0.32 -17.11
N PHE A 124 -3.21 -1.00 -17.02
CA PHE A 124 -3.84 -1.79 -15.95
C PHE A 124 -3.21 -1.55 -14.59
N GLY A 125 -1.88 -1.40 -14.53
CA GLY A 125 -1.18 -1.03 -13.31
C GLY A 125 -1.62 0.32 -12.76
N GLY A 126 -1.77 1.32 -13.62
CA GLY A 126 -2.29 2.64 -13.25
C GLY A 126 -3.75 2.61 -12.80
N LEU A 127 -4.60 1.86 -13.53
CA LEU A 127 -6.02 1.70 -13.18
C LEU A 127 -6.20 1.02 -11.80
N LEU A 128 -5.51 -0.08 -11.57
CA LEU A 128 -5.55 -0.79 -10.29
C LEU A 128 -5.01 0.04 -9.14
N ASN A 129 -3.94 0.81 -9.38
CA ASN A 129 -3.39 1.72 -8.38
C ASN A 129 -4.39 2.82 -8.02
N GLY A 130 -5.03 3.43 -9.02
CA GLY A 130 -6.08 4.42 -8.83
C GLY A 130 -7.27 3.87 -8.05
N LEU A 131 -7.74 2.67 -8.38
CA LEU A 131 -8.81 1.99 -7.65
C LEU A 131 -8.42 1.70 -6.19
N ALA A 132 -7.22 1.19 -5.95
CA ALA A 132 -6.75 0.89 -4.60
C ALA A 132 -6.70 2.16 -3.73
N ILE A 133 -6.17 3.26 -4.26
CA ILE A 133 -6.13 4.56 -3.57
C ILE A 133 -7.55 5.08 -3.31
N SER A 134 -8.44 4.99 -4.30
CA SER A 134 -9.83 5.42 -4.16
C SER A 134 -10.56 4.67 -3.04
N ILE A 135 -10.38 3.35 -2.96
CA ILE A 135 -10.95 2.52 -1.89
C ILE A 135 -10.33 2.88 -0.54
N ALA A 136 -9.02 3.13 -0.49
CA ALA A 136 -8.33 3.47 0.75
C ALA A 136 -8.80 4.79 1.36
N LEU A 137 -9.19 5.75 0.51
CA LEU A 137 -9.66 7.08 0.94
C LEU A 137 -11.15 7.11 1.31
N TYR A 138 -11.92 6.08 0.98
CA TYR A 138 -13.34 5.97 1.30
C TYR A 138 -13.57 5.58 2.76
#